data_e614b0cdd71d9d184927309ace226e31
#
_entry.id   e614b0cdd71d9d184927309ace226e31
#
_cell.length_a   1.000
_cell.length_b   1.000
_cell.length_c   1.000
_cell.angle_alpha   90.00
_cell.angle_beta   90.00
_cell.angle_gamma   90.00
#
_symmetry.space_group_name_H-M   'P 1'
#
loop_
_entity.id
_entity.type
_entity.pdbx_description
1 polymer ?
#
loop_
_entity_poly.entity_id
_entity_poly.type
_entity_poly.pdbx_seq_one_letter_code
_entity_poly.pdbx_strand_id
1 'polypeptide(L)'
;MKEKKKTILVIDDDKSILRTFTRILQKDGYEVAVAETGKEALEKAETGRYDLALVDVRLPDMDGIDLLNKMQKTMRETVKIMITGFPSLENGVKALDEGADAYLVKPVRPEELLMLIGEKLKSKE
;
A
#
# COMPACT_ATOMS: atom_id res chain seq x y z
N MET A 1 9.82 20.29 -18.86
CA MET A 1 10.29 19.19 -18.03
C MET A 1 9.14 18.28 -17.64
N LYS A 2 9.30 17.00 -17.85
CA LYS A 2 8.27 16.04 -17.43
C LYS A 2 8.41 15.76 -15.94
N GLU A 3 7.32 15.82 -15.23
CA GLU A 3 7.30 15.39 -13.84
C GLU A 3 7.49 13.89 -13.79
N LYS A 4 8.27 13.44 -12.82
CA LYS A 4 8.47 12.02 -12.60
C LYS A 4 7.18 11.44 -11.99
N LYS A 5 6.70 10.34 -12.56
CA LYS A 5 5.50 9.66 -12.03
C LYS A 5 5.77 9.11 -10.64
N LYS A 6 4.77 9.21 -9.79
CA LYS A 6 4.83 8.57 -8.48
C LYS A 6 4.66 7.06 -8.64
N THR A 7 5.37 6.30 -7.83
CA THR A 7 5.37 4.83 -7.89
C THR A 7 4.65 4.24 -6.68
N ILE A 8 3.72 3.33 -6.95
CA ILE A 8 2.92 2.68 -5.92
C ILE A 8 3.21 1.18 -5.93
N LEU A 9 3.47 0.62 -4.75
CA LEU A 9 3.61 -0.82 -4.57
C LEU A 9 2.30 -1.36 -3.99
N VAL A 10 1.68 -2.31 -4.71
CA VAL A 10 0.44 -2.94 -4.26
C VAL A 10 0.76 -4.34 -3.75
N ILE A 11 0.45 -4.59 -2.48
CA ILE A 11 0.78 -5.85 -1.81
C ILE A 11 -0.52 -6.56 -1.43
N ASP A 12 -0.85 -7.65 -2.14
CA ASP A 12 -2.06 -8.42 -1.91
C ASP A 12 -1.87 -9.79 -2.57
N ASP A 13 -2.33 -10.86 -1.94
CA ASP A 13 -2.20 -12.20 -2.51
C ASP A 13 -3.29 -12.51 -3.54
N ASP A 14 -4.31 -11.69 -3.64
CA ASP A 14 -5.39 -11.87 -4.62
C ASP A 14 -4.98 -11.23 -5.95
N LYS A 15 -4.71 -12.07 -6.95
CA LYS A 15 -4.29 -11.61 -8.27
C LYS A 15 -5.33 -10.73 -8.96
N SER A 16 -6.60 -10.97 -8.68
CA SER A 16 -7.69 -10.16 -9.23
C SER A 16 -7.62 -8.73 -8.70
N ILE A 17 -7.36 -8.59 -7.39
CA ILE A 17 -7.20 -7.28 -6.76
C ILE A 17 -5.97 -6.57 -7.32
N LEU A 18 -4.86 -7.29 -7.46
CA LEU A 18 -3.64 -6.71 -8.02
C LEU A 18 -3.88 -6.16 -9.43
N ARG A 19 -4.57 -6.92 -10.29
CA ARG A 19 -4.88 -6.48 -11.64
C ARG A 19 -5.80 -5.27 -11.66
N THR A 20 -6.82 -5.31 -10.83
CA THR A 20 -7.80 -4.22 -10.76
C THR A 20 -7.16 -2.93 -10.27
N PHE A 21 -6.42 -3.00 -9.18
CA PHE A 21 -5.75 -1.82 -8.63
C PHE A 21 -4.68 -1.29 -9.59
N THR A 22 -3.93 -2.18 -10.22
CA THR A 22 -2.92 -1.77 -11.20
C THR A 22 -3.56 -0.95 -12.32
N ARG A 23 -4.67 -1.44 -12.85
CA ARG A 23 -5.39 -0.75 -13.93
C ARG A 23 -5.87 0.63 -13.49
N ILE A 24 -6.50 0.70 -12.32
CA ILE A 24 -7.03 1.95 -11.78
C ILE A 24 -5.91 2.98 -11.59
N LEU A 25 -4.81 2.54 -10.98
CA LEU A 25 -3.70 3.42 -10.65
C LEU A 25 -2.92 3.87 -11.87
N GLN A 26 -2.66 2.98 -12.82
CA GLN A 26 -1.98 3.33 -14.06
C GLN A 26 -2.79 4.34 -14.86
N LYS A 27 -4.11 4.16 -14.89
CA LYS A 27 -4.99 5.08 -15.60
C LYS A 27 -4.93 6.49 -15.00
N ASP A 28 -4.67 6.57 -13.70
CA ASP A 28 -4.55 7.85 -13.00
C ASP A 28 -3.12 8.42 -13.02
N GLY A 29 -2.22 7.80 -13.77
CA GLY A 29 -0.87 8.33 -14.00
C GLY A 29 0.22 7.79 -13.09
N TYR A 30 -0.04 6.78 -12.28
CA TYR A 30 0.95 6.20 -11.40
C TYR A 30 1.71 5.05 -12.06
N GLU A 31 2.95 4.85 -11.65
CA GLU A 31 3.67 3.63 -11.97
C GLU A 31 3.35 2.63 -10.86
N VAL A 32 3.14 1.37 -11.23
CA VAL A 32 2.69 0.36 -10.27
C VAL A 32 3.60 -0.86 -10.27
N ALA A 33 4.01 -1.29 -9.09
CA ALA A 33 4.65 -2.57 -8.88
C ALA A 33 3.75 -3.39 -7.95
N VAL A 34 3.83 -4.71 -8.03
CA VAL A 34 2.98 -5.58 -7.23
C VAL A 34 3.82 -6.60 -6.46
N ALA A 35 3.28 -7.07 -5.33
CA ALA A 35 3.86 -8.15 -4.55
C ALA A 35 2.72 -9.00 -4.02
N GLU A 36 2.88 -10.32 -4.07
CA GLU A 36 1.83 -11.25 -3.62
C GLU A 36 2.08 -11.75 -2.20
N THR A 37 3.27 -11.53 -1.67
CA THR A 37 3.65 -11.97 -0.32
C THR A 37 4.41 -10.87 0.40
N GLY A 38 4.49 -11.00 1.72
CA GLY A 38 5.29 -10.08 2.51
C GLY A 38 6.78 -10.17 2.16
N LYS A 39 7.26 -11.38 1.92
CA LYS A 39 8.66 -11.59 1.52
C LYS A 39 8.98 -10.86 0.22
N GLU A 40 8.12 -11.01 -0.79
CA GLU A 40 8.31 -10.32 -2.06
C GLU A 40 8.28 -8.81 -1.90
N ALA A 41 7.37 -8.31 -1.05
CA ALA A 41 7.29 -6.88 -0.77
C ALA A 41 8.59 -6.36 -0.14
N LEU A 42 9.14 -7.08 0.81
CA LEU A 42 10.39 -6.70 1.47
C LEU A 42 11.58 -6.73 0.51
N GLU A 43 11.62 -7.72 -0.38
CA GLU A 43 12.66 -7.79 -1.40
C GLU A 43 12.60 -6.60 -2.35
N LYS A 44 11.40 -6.23 -2.77
CA LYS A 44 11.21 -5.05 -3.63
C LYS A 44 11.57 -3.75 -2.91
N ALA A 45 11.28 -3.68 -1.61
CA ALA A 45 11.61 -2.52 -0.80
C ALA A 45 13.13 -2.29 -0.72
N GLU A 46 13.92 -3.35 -0.78
CA GLU A 46 15.38 -3.25 -0.74
C GLU A 46 15.97 -2.70 -2.02
N THR A 47 15.32 -2.92 -3.16
CA THR A 47 15.87 -2.61 -4.47
C THR A 47 15.20 -1.44 -5.17
N GLY A 48 14.07 -0.95 -4.65
CA GLY A 48 13.34 0.12 -5.29
C GLY A 48 12.87 1.18 -4.31
N ARG A 49 12.46 2.30 -4.84
CA ARG A 49 11.83 3.36 -4.07
C ARG A 49 10.38 3.48 -4.47
N TYR A 50 9.51 3.54 -3.48
CA TYR A 50 8.08 3.67 -3.70
C TYR A 50 7.57 4.86 -2.92
N ASP A 51 6.71 5.64 -3.56
CA ASP A 51 6.11 6.80 -2.90
C ASP A 51 4.99 6.38 -1.96
N LEU A 52 4.32 5.27 -2.30
CA LEU A 52 3.20 4.78 -1.50
C LEU A 52 3.10 3.26 -1.64
N ALA A 53 2.67 2.61 -0.56
CA ALA A 53 2.38 1.17 -0.56
C ALA A 53 0.97 0.93 -0.07
N LEU A 54 0.24 0.07 -0.78
CA LEU A 54 -1.06 -0.43 -0.36
C LEU A 54 -0.82 -1.83 0.19
N VAL A 55 -1.13 -2.06 1.46
CA VAL A 55 -0.78 -3.29 2.15
C VAL A 55 -2.02 -4.02 2.65
N ASP A 56 -2.25 -5.25 2.15
CA ASP A 56 -3.31 -6.11 2.66
C ASP A 56 -2.93 -6.58 4.07
N VAL A 57 -3.88 -6.54 4.99
CA VAL A 57 -3.68 -6.99 6.36
C VAL A 57 -3.38 -8.50 6.42
N ARG A 58 -3.98 -9.29 5.54
CA ARG A 58 -3.77 -10.74 5.52
C ARG A 58 -2.97 -11.16 4.29
N LEU A 59 -1.76 -11.63 4.54
CA LEU A 59 -0.89 -12.18 3.50
C LEU A 59 -0.60 -13.64 3.81
N PRO A 60 -0.25 -14.46 2.81
CA PRO A 60 -0.06 -15.89 3.04
C PRO A 60 1.11 -16.24 3.96
N ASP A 61 2.14 -15.41 3.96
CA ASP A 61 3.37 -15.68 4.70
C ASP A 61 3.55 -14.86 5.97
N MET A 62 2.78 -13.80 6.14
CA MET A 62 2.85 -12.98 7.35
C MET A 62 1.65 -12.05 7.45
N ASP A 63 1.42 -11.54 8.66
CA ASP A 63 0.41 -10.53 8.91
C ASP A 63 0.87 -9.21 8.30
N GLY A 64 -0.05 -8.48 7.66
CA GLY A 64 0.28 -7.19 7.05
C GLY A 64 0.77 -6.15 8.05
N ILE A 65 0.35 -6.24 9.31
CA ILE A 65 0.81 -5.33 10.36
C ILE A 65 2.28 -5.63 10.70
N ASP A 66 2.66 -6.90 10.72
CA ASP A 66 4.06 -7.29 10.92
C ASP A 66 4.92 -6.81 9.75
N LEU A 67 4.39 -6.92 8.54
CA LEU A 67 5.07 -6.40 7.35
C LEU A 67 5.27 -4.89 7.46
N LEU A 68 4.24 -4.19 7.90
CA LEU A 68 4.30 -2.74 8.09
C LEU A 68 5.42 -2.36 9.05
N ASN A 69 5.55 -3.08 10.16
CA ASN A 69 6.61 -2.85 11.12
C ASN A 69 8.00 -3.02 10.49
N LYS A 70 8.16 -4.07 9.70
CA LYS A 70 9.43 -4.32 9.00
C LYS A 70 9.73 -3.26 7.94
N MET A 71 8.69 -2.76 7.27
CA MET A 71 8.84 -1.71 6.26
C MET A 71 9.24 -0.36 6.85
N GLN A 72 8.98 -0.12 8.12
CA GLN A 72 9.37 1.13 8.77
C GLN A 72 10.87 1.38 8.70
N LYS A 73 11.66 0.33 8.68
CA LYS A 73 13.13 0.45 8.64
C LYS A 73 13.66 0.76 7.25
N THR A 74 13.02 0.21 6.22
CA THR A 74 13.49 0.31 4.83
C THR A 74 12.72 1.31 4.00
N MET A 75 11.50 1.63 4.40
CA MET A 75 10.59 2.48 3.63
C MET A 75 10.00 3.61 4.48
N ARG A 76 10.86 4.30 5.21
CA ARG A 76 10.41 5.37 6.13
C ARG A 76 9.67 6.49 5.44
N GLU A 77 10.09 6.84 4.23
CA GLU A 77 9.50 7.94 3.47
C GLU A 77 8.28 7.51 2.64
N THR A 78 8.01 6.23 2.57
CA THR A 78 6.88 5.69 1.81
C THR A 78 5.59 5.85 2.62
N VAL A 79 4.55 6.40 2.00
CA VAL A 79 3.20 6.45 2.60
C VAL A 79 2.67 5.02 2.62
N LYS A 80 2.10 4.60 3.75
CA LYS A 80 1.60 3.23 3.92
C LYS A 80 0.11 3.24 4.23
N ILE A 81 -0.68 2.63 3.35
CA ILE A 81 -2.12 2.52 3.50
C ILE A 81 -2.47 1.05 3.67
N MET A 82 -3.06 0.71 4.81
CA MET A 82 -3.51 -0.66 5.07
C MET A 82 -4.90 -0.87 4.49
N ILE A 83 -5.12 -2.05 3.89
CA ILE A 83 -6.43 -2.39 3.33
C ILE A 83 -6.83 -3.77 3.84
N THR A 84 -8.07 -3.92 4.30
CA THR A 84 -8.55 -5.19 4.84
C THR A 84 -9.99 -5.48 4.49
N GLY A 85 -10.31 -6.76 4.26
CA GLY A 85 -11.68 -7.26 4.17
C GLY A 85 -12.24 -7.69 5.51
N PHE A 86 -11.42 -7.69 6.56
CA PHE A 86 -11.79 -8.15 7.90
C PHE A 86 -11.46 -7.06 8.92
N PRO A 87 -12.24 -5.97 8.93
CA PRO A 87 -11.93 -4.85 9.80
C PRO A 87 -12.20 -5.17 11.27
N SER A 88 -11.35 -4.64 12.14
CA SER A 88 -11.60 -4.62 13.57
C SER A 88 -10.97 -3.36 14.13
N LEU A 89 -11.53 -2.84 15.22
CA LEU A 89 -10.97 -1.66 15.86
C LEU A 89 -9.54 -1.94 16.34
N GLU A 90 -9.32 -3.13 16.89
CA GLU A 90 -8.00 -3.55 17.37
C GLU A 90 -6.96 -3.53 16.25
N ASN A 91 -7.27 -4.09 15.09
CA ASN A 91 -6.35 -4.09 13.95
C ASN A 91 -6.10 -2.68 13.42
N GLY A 92 -7.12 -1.84 13.40
CA GLY A 92 -6.97 -0.46 12.94
C GLY A 92 -6.04 0.34 13.83
N VAL A 93 -6.24 0.26 15.15
CA VAL A 93 -5.40 0.95 16.12
C VAL A 93 -3.97 0.44 16.04
N LYS A 94 -3.79 -0.87 15.97
CA LYS A 94 -2.46 -1.47 15.88
C LYS A 94 -1.73 -1.06 14.61
N ALA A 95 -2.44 -0.99 13.48
CA ALA A 95 -1.86 -0.55 12.21
C ALA A 95 -1.35 0.89 12.30
N LEU A 96 -2.14 1.79 12.89
CA LEU A 96 -1.73 3.17 13.06
C LEU A 96 -0.53 3.28 14.00
N ASP A 97 -0.51 2.50 15.07
CA ASP A 97 0.62 2.48 16.01
C ASP A 97 1.90 1.99 15.34
N GLU A 98 1.79 1.07 14.38
CA GLU A 98 2.93 0.54 13.63
C GLU A 98 3.32 1.39 12.43
N GLY A 99 2.69 2.56 12.26
CA GLY A 99 3.11 3.52 11.25
C GLY A 99 2.28 3.59 9.98
N ALA A 100 1.08 3.01 9.97
CA ALA A 100 0.18 3.18 8.83
C ALA A 100 -0.30 4.63 8.77
N ASP A 101 -0.33 5.18 7.58
CA ASP A 101 -0.82 6.54 7.36
C ASP A 101 -2.33 6.57 7.16
N ALA A 102 -2.91 5.45 6.79
CA ALA A 102 -4.35 5.32 6.63
C ALA A 102 -4.77 3.84 6.64
N TYR A 103 -6.07 3.60 6.78
CA TYR A 103 -6.64 2.27 6.90
C TYR A 103 -7.97 2.25 6.14
N LEU A 104 -8.07 1.37 5.14
CA LEU A 104 -9.28 1.22 4.32
C LEU A 104 -9.88 -0.16 4.49
N VAL A 105 -11.20 -0.24 4.33
CA VAL A 105 -11.96 -1.48 4.43
C VAL A 105 -12.48 -1.86 3.05
N LYS A 106 -12.25 -3.11 2.65
CA LYS A 106 -12.79 -3.66 1.39
C LYS A 106 -14.31 -3.83 1.47
N PRO A 107 -15.04 -3.64 0.39
CA PRO A 107 -14.59 -3.27 -0.94
C PRO A 107 -14.24 -1.78 -1.03
N VAL A 108 -13.14 -1.48 -1.70
CA VAL A 108 -12.66 -0.11 -1.84
C VAL A 108 -13.13 0.45 -3.19
N ARG A 109 -13.81 1.59 -3.15
CA ARG A 109 -14.24 2.22 -4.39
C ARG A 109 -13.06 2.93 -5.06
N PRO A 110 -12.95 2.87 -6.40
CA PRO A 110 -11.85 3.52 -7.10
C PRO A 110 -11.70 5.00 -6.77
N GLU A 111 -12.81 5.75 -6.70
CA GLU A 111 -12.77 7.18 -6.40
C GLU A 111 -12.24 7.45 -5.01
N GLU A 112 -12.65 6.63 -4.05
CA GLU A 112 -12.20 6.75 -2.66
C GLU A 112 -10.71 6.46 -2.55
N LEU A 113 -10.26 5.40 -3.21
CA LEU A 113 -8.85 5.02 -3.22
C LEU A 113 -7.99 6.12 -3.83
N LEU A 114 -8.36 6.61 -4.99
CA LEU A 114 -7.59 7.65 -5.70
C LEU A 114 -7.55 8.95 -4.93
N MET A 115 -8.67 9.33 -4.31
CA MET A 115 -8.73 10.54 -3.50
C MET A 115 -7.79 10.43 -2.30
N LEU A 116 -7.84 9.32 -1.58
CA LEU A 116 -6.99 9.12 -0.42
C LEU A 116 -5.50 9.09 -0.79
N ILE A 117 -5.16 8.39 -1.86
CA ILE A 117 -3.78 8.34 -2.35
C ILE A 117 -3.28 9.75 -2.67
N GLY A 118 -4.08 10.52 -3.41
CA GLY A 118 -3.72 11.88 -3.77
C GLY A 118 -3.50 12.76 -2.55
N GLU A 119 -4.39 12.68 -1.56
CA GLU A 119 -4.27 13.45 -0.33
C GLU A 119 -3.00 13.10 0.44
N LYS A 120 -2.70 11.81 0.57
CA LYS A 120 -1.54 11.36 1.34
C LYS A 120 -0.23 11.69 0.66
N LEU A 121 -0.16 11.56 -0.65
CA LEU A 121 1.03 11.94 -1.40
C LEU A 121 1.27 13.44 -1.36
N LYS A 122 0.21 14.23 -1.42
CA LYS A 122 0.31 15.69 -1.34
C LYS A 122 0.84 16.13 0.04
N SER A 123 0.42 15.45 1.10
CA SER A 123 0.87 15.77 2.46
C SER A 123 2.37 15.55 2.67
N LYS A 124 2.99 14.73 1.82
CA LYS A 124 4.41 14.41 1.91
C LYS A 124 5.30 15.40 1.16
N GLU A 125 4.71 16.27 0.36
CA GLU A 125 5.48 17.27 -0.40
C GLU A 125 5.97 18.42 0.47
#